data_01b94ee2660428262fdcb7b8be07ca6b
#
_entry.id   01b94ee2660428262fdcb7b8be07ca6b
#
_cell.length_a   1.000
_cell.length_b   1.000
_cell.length_c   1.000
_cell.angle_alpha   90.00
_cell.angle_beta   90.00
_cell.angle_gamma   90.00
#
_symmetry.space_group_name_H-M   'P 1'
#
loop_
_entity.id
_entity.type
_entity.pdbx_description
1 polymer ?
#
loop_
_entity_poly.entity_id
_entity_poly.type
_entity_poly.pdbx_seq_one_letter_code
_entity_poly.pdbx_strand_id
1 'polypeptide(L)'
;MKRIAILGTGMAGFGAAHAAHTAGVRPVMYDMHDHIGGHTSSYEFPGGWTFDEGPHVSFTDNDRVKDLLAANVAGQYVEARPKATNYWKGHWIKHPAQINLHGLPAELVTKILLEFVDVARRTETPAVRNYEDWLRASFGNTFAETFPMEYTVKYHTTTAANLNTDWIGPRLYRPKLEEVFAGALHPKSDDVHYISGFRYPNHGGFAAYLQPFRKIADIKLGHQVVRIDHKERVLHFKNGSSAPYDGVVSSIPLPELVPMIDGAPRDVLDAAARLACSEVVIVSLGIDRADLIDAHWTYFYDRDIFFTRVSTPHLQSPNNVPPGCGSLQVECYYSSKYRPLDRRPEDCIEPVIADLKRCGVLRETDRVLFRHAMHIPYANVIFDLETAPAAALVHGFLNDVGIGYCGRYGDWAYIWTDQSFVSGENALHKLLAGS
;
A
#
# COMPACT_ATOMS: atom_id res chain seq x y z
N MET A 1 -21.24 -22.41 -21.11
CA MET A 1 -20.40 -21.24 -20.76
C MET A 1 -19.38 -21.68 -19.74
N LYS A 2 -18.11 -21.25 -19.83
CA LYS A 2 -17.09 -21.55 -18.84
C LYS A 2 -17.45 -20.92 -17.48
N ARG A 3 -17.36 -21.68 -16.40
CA ARG A 3 -17.56 -21.21 -15.03
C ARG A 3 -16.24 -20.62 -14.53
N ILE A 4 -16.10 -19.32 -14.59
CA ILE A 4 -14.94 -18.61 -14.09
C ILE A 4 -15.19 -18.20 -12.65
N ALA A 5 -14.32 -18.66 -11.74
CA ALA A 5 -14.29 -18.27 -10.34
C ALA A 5 -13.19 -17.22 -10.11
N ILE A 6 -13.52 -16.18 -9.33
CA ILE A 6 -12.55 -15.15 -8.91
C ILE A 6 -12.54 -15.12 -7.39
N LEU A 7 -11.36 -15.26 -6.79
CA LEU A 7 -11.18 -15.25 -5.34
C LEU A 7 -10.69 -13.88 -4.89
N GLY A 8 -11.57 -13.16 -4.20
CA GLY A 8 -11.38 -11.79 -3.74
C GLY A 8 -12.16 -10.76 -4.58
N THR A 9 -12.68 -9.73 -3.88
CA THR A 9 -13.46 -8.62 -4.46
C THR A 9 -12.75 -7.28 -4.35
N GLY A 10 -11.41 -7.28 -4.23
CA GLY A 10 -10.57 -6.09 -4.32
C GLY A 10 -10.34 -5.63 -5.76
N MET A 11 -9.49 -4.62 -5.94
CA MET A 11 -9.17 -4.03 -7.26
C MET A 11 -8.75 -5.08 -8.29
N ALA A 12 -7.88 -6.02 -7.93
CA ALA A 12 -7.43 -7.08 -8.84
C ALA A 12 -8.56 -8.04 -9.21
N GLY A 13 -9.38 -8.46 -8.23
CA GLY A 13 -10.55 -9.29 -8.50
C GLY A 13 -11.54 -8.61 -9.46
N PHE A 14 -11.81 -7.32 -9.28
CA PHE A 14 -12.66 -6.57 -10.21
C PHE A 14 -12.00 -6.33 -11.56
N GLY A 15 -10.67 -6.23 -11.65
CA GLY A 15 -9.96 -6.25 -12.93
C GLY A 15 -10.20 -7.55 -13.70
N ALA A 16 -10.07 -8.70 -13.02
CA ALA A 16 -10.38 -10.00 -13.61
C ALA A 16 -11.86 -10.11 -14.01
N ALA A 17 -12.79 -9.62 -13.18
CA ALA A 17 -14.22 -9.60 -13.50
C ALA A 17 -14.54 -8.71 -14.69
N HIS A 18 -13.88 -7.56 -14.82
CA HIS A 18 -14.03 -6.66 -15.96
C HIS A 18 -13.58 -7.31 -17.27
N ALA A 19 -12.43 -7.97 -17.26
CA ALA A 19 -11.96 -8.71 -18.45
C ALA A 19 -12.88 -9.87 -18.80
N ALA A 20 -13.41 -10.62 -17.82
CA ALA A 20 -14.39 -11.68 -18.05
C ALA A 20 -15.67 -11.13 -18.70
N HIS A 21 -16.20 -10.04 -18.15
CA HIS A 21 -17.40 -9.38 -18.69
C HIS A 21 -17.20 -8.90 -20.13
N THR A 22 -16.05 -8.29 -20.42
CA THR A 22 -15.68 -7.85 -21.77
C THR A 22 -15.58 -9.03 -22.75
N ALA A 23 -15.15 -10.21 -22.27
CA ALA A 23 -15.12 -11.45 -23.05
C ALA A 23 -16.49 -12.16 -23.13
N GLY A 24 -17.58 -11.54 -22.66
CA GLY A 24 -18.93 -12.11 -22.66
C GLY A 24 -19.16 -13.22 -21.62
N VAL A 25 -18.30 -13.32 -20.62
CA VAL A 25 -18.41 -14.28 -19.53
C VAL A 25 -18.84 -13.55 -18.24
N ARG A 26 -19.87 -14.05 -17.57
CA ARG A 26 -20.24 -13.56 -16.23
C ARG A 26 -19.57 -14.43 -15.17
N PRO A 27 -18.52 -13.90 -14.47
CA PRO A 27 -17.80 -14.68 -13.46
C PRO A 27 -18.56 -14.72 -12.15
N VAL A 28 -18.21 -15.70 -11.29
CA VAL A 28 -18.62 -15.73 -9.88
C VAL A 28 -17.43 -15.29 -9.03
N MET A 29 -17.63 -14.26 -8.22
CA MET A 29 -16.61 -13.76 -7.28
C MET A 29 -16.94 -14.24 -5.88
N TYR A 30 -15.93 -14.67 -5.13
CA TYR A 30 -16.04 -15.13 -3.75
C TYR A 30 -15.17 -14.28 -2.85
N ASP A 31 -15.72 -13.81 -1.73
CA ASP A 31 -14.98 -13.06 -0.73
C ASP A 31 -15.32 -13.55 0.68
N MET A 32 -14.34 -13.52 1.57
CA MET A 32 -14.53 -13.91 2.96
C MET A 32 -15.29 -12.87 3.78
N HIS A 33 -15.24 -11.60 3.36
CA HIS A 33 -15.89 -10.48 4.03
C HIS A 33 -17.39 -10.40 3.65
N ASP A 34 -18.12 -9.59 4.38
CA ASP A 34 -19.52 -9.24 4.12
C ASP A 34 -19.69 -8.02 3.19
N HIS A 35 -18.58 -7.45 2.76
CA HIS A 35 -18.49 -6.29 1.87
C HIS A 35 -17.46 -6.52 0.77
N ILE A 36 -17.53 -5.71 -0.29
CA ILE A 36 -16.54 -5.69 -1.38
C ILE A 36 -15.45 -4.67 -1.11
N GLY A 37 -14.33 -4.81 -1.82
CA GLY A 37 -13.27 -3.80 -1.87
C GLY A 37 -11.89 -4.34 -1.47
N GLY A 38 -11.83 -5.38 -0.66
CA GLY A 38 -10.57 -5.82 -0.07
C GLY A 38 -9.86 -4.63 0.60
N HIS A 39 -8.56 -4.45 0.41
CA HIS A 39 -7.83 -3.31 0.98
C HIS A 39 -8.24 -1.93 0.44
N THR A 40 -9.09 -1.84 -0.57
CA THR A 40 -9.66 -0.57 -1.05
C THR A 40 -11.08 -0.32 -0.52
N SER A 41 -11.46 -1.00 0.55
CA SER A 41 -12.69 -0.76 1.29
C SER A 41 -12.69 0.59 1.98
N SER A 42 -13.88 1.14 2.19
CA SER A 42 -14.11 2.38 2.93
C SER A 42 -15.22 2.15 3.94
N TYR A 43 -15.09 2.75 5.10
CA TYR A 43 -16.00 2.58 6.22
C TYR A 43 -16.62 3.92 6.60
N GLU A 44 -17.94 3.96 6.66
CA GLU A 44 -18.71 5.09 7.16
C GLU A 44 -19.06 4.83 8.62
N PHE A 45 -18.75 5.81 9.48
CA PHE A 45 -19.02 5.74 10.91
C PHE A 45 -20.05 6.78 11.33
N PRO A 46 -20.77 6.54 12.44
CA PRO A 46 -21.71 7.51 12.99
C PRO A 46 -21.08 8.89 13.20
N GLY A 47 -21.85 9.94 12.91
CA GLY A 47 -21.37 11.31 13.02
C GLY A 47 -20.73 11.88 11.75
N GLY A 48 -20.76 11.15 10.62
CA GLY A 48 -20.31 11.63 9.31
C GLY A 48 -18.80 11.46 9.07
N TRP A 49 -18.18 10.47 9.69
CA TRP A 49 -16.78 10.11 9.49
C TRP A 49 -16.66 9.03 8.44
N THR A 50 -15.81 9.22 7.44
CA THR A 50 -15.46 8.22 6.44
C THR A 50 -13.96 7.99 6.44
N PHE A 51 -13.55 6.72 6.53
CA PHE A 51 -12.15 6.30 6.48
C PHE A 51 -11.98 5.11 5.55
N ASP A 52 -10.94 5.15 4.73
CA ASP A 52 -10.54 4.00 3.91
C ASP A 52 -9.74 2.99 4.74
N GLU A 53 -9.58 1.79 4.23
CA GLU A 53 -8.68 0.77 4.79
C GLU A 53 -7.21 1.12 4.46
N GLY A 54 -6.77 2.25 4.97
CA GLY A 54 -5.50 2.88 4.65
C GLY A 54 -5.61 3.97 3.58
N PRO A 55 -4.58 4.80 3.43
CA PRO A 55 -4.62 5.92 2.51
C PRO A 55 -4.58 5.44 1.05
N HIS A 56 -5.68 5.58 0.34
CA HIS A 56 -5.81 5.28 -1.07
C HIS A 56 -6.15 6.53 -1.87
N VAL A 57 -5.52 6.68 -3.03
CA VAL A 57 -5.86 7.70 -4.03
C VAL A 57 -5.74 7.09 -5.43
N SER A 58 -6.54 7.54 -6.37
CA SER A 58 -6.45 7.11 -7.76
C SER A 58 -5.47 8.01 -8.49
N PHE A 59 -4.30 7.49 -8.79
CA PHE A 59 -3.35 8.08 -9.73
C PHE A 59 -2.88 6.99 -10.68
N THR A 60 -2.79 7.31 -11.97
CA THR A 60 -2.39 6.35 -12.99
C THR A 60 -2.04 7.08 -14.28
N ASP A 61 -1.06 6.58 -14.99
CA ASP A 61 -0.72 6.99 -16.36
C ASP A 61 -1.53 6.18 -17.40
N ASN A 62 -2.37 5.24 -16.96
CA ASN A 62 -3.26 4.47 -17.82
C ASN A 62 -4.60 5.20 -17.96
N ASP A 63 -4.75 5.97 -19.05
CA ASP A 63 -5.96 6.78 -19.30
C ASP A 63 -7.23 5.94 -19.31
N ARG A 64 -7.21 4.71 -19.82
CA ARG A 64 -8.36 3.80 -19.83
C ARG A 64 -8.85 3.49 -18.41
N VAL A 65 -7.93 3.15 -17.49
CA VAL A 65 -8.29 2.86 -16.08
C VAL A 65 -8.74 4.14 -15.38
N LYS A 66 -8.07 5.25 -15.65
CA LYS A 66 -8.43 6.58 -15.13
C LYS A 66 -9.85 6.98 -15.49
N ASP A 67 -10.22 6.82 -16.77
CA ASP A 67 -11.54 7.16 -17.27
C ASP A 67 -12.61 6.18 -16.76
N LEU A 68 -12.30 4.89 -16.66
CA LEU A 68 -13.19 3.88 -16.13
C LEU A 68 -13.56 4.17 -14.66
N LEU A 69 -12.56 4.49 -13.82
CA LEU A 69 -12.81 4.84 -12.42
C LEU A 69 -13.59 6.15 -12.30
N ALA A 70 -13.28 7.16 -13.12
CA ALA A 70 -14.04 8.41 -13.16
C ALA A 70 -15.49 8.20 -13.53
N ALA A 71 -15.76 7.36 -14.56
CA ALA A 71 -17.12 7.00 -14.98
C ALA A 71 -17.88 6.25 -13.87
N ASN A 72 -17.20 5.42 -13.10
CA ASN A 72 -17.80 4.67 -11.99
C ASN A 72 -18.38 5.58 -10.89
N VAL A 73 -17.86 6.78 -10.73
CA VAL A 73 -18.39 7.78 -9.78
C VAL A 73 -19.11 8.93 -10.51
N ALA A 74 -19.53 8.71 -11.76
CA ALA A 74 -20.23 9.69 -12.60
C ALA A 74 -19.52 11.07 -12.67
N GLY A 75 -18.19 11.09 -12.66
CA GLY A 75 -17.37 12.30 -12.62
C GLY A 75 -17.37 13.04 -11.28
N GLN A 76 -17.95 12.46 -10.24
CA GLN A 76 -18.01 13.06 -8.90
C GLN A 76 -16.74 12.71 -8.08
N TYR A 77 -15.66 13.43 -8.35
CA TYR A 77 -14.38 13.26 -7.64
C TYR A 77 -13.67 14.60 -7.40
N VAL A 78 -12.86 14.64 -6.37
CA VAL A 78 -11.84 15.68 -6.16
C VAL A 78 -10.63 15.35 -7.01
N GLU A 79 -10.05 16.34 -7.69
CA GLU A 79 -8.73 16.23 -8.33
C GLU A 79 -7.75 17.16 -7.62
N ALA A 80 -6.63 16.62 -7.15
CA ALA A 80 -5.65 17.36 -6.37
C ALA A 80 -4.22 16.98 -6.73
N ARG A 81 -3.30 17.91 -6.51
CA ARG A 81 -1.87 17.62 -6.48
C ARG A 81 -1.48 17.12 -5.09
N PRO A 82 -0.65 16.06 -4.98
CA PRO A 82 -0.23 15.57 -3.70
C PRO A 82 0.62 16.62 -2.98
N LYS A 83 0.34 16.79 -1.69
CA LYS A 83 1.22 17.49 -0.76
C LYS A 83 1.75 16.47 0.22
N ALA A 84 3.06 16.33 0.29
CA ALA A 84 3.72 15.44 1.23
C ALA A 84 4.76 16.20 2.04
N THR A 85 4.93 15.80 3.29
CA THR A 85 5.95 16.38 4.18
C THR A 85 6.62 15.26 4.98
N ASN A 86 7.69 15.62 5.66
CA ASN A 86 8.45 14.73 6.52
C ASN A 86 8.64 15.40 7.88
N TYR A 87 8.78 14.59 8.91
CA TYR A 87 9.12 15.04 10.26
C TYR A 87 10.37 14.31 10.76
N TRP A 88 11.31 15.07 11.31
CA TRP A 88 12.53 14.57 11.92
C TRP A 88 12.98 15.49 13.07
N LYS A 89 13.02 15.00 14.30
CA LYS A 89 13.53 15.69 15.50
C LYS A 89 13.05 17.14 15.66
N GLY A 90 11.75 17.38 15.49
CA GLY A 90 11.14 18.71 15.58
C GLY A 90 11.20 19.51 14.29
N HIS A 91 11.86 19.04 13.25
CA HIS A 91 11.93 19.72 11.95
C HIS A 91 10.89 19.18 10.99
N TRP A 92 10.08 20.07 10.43
CA TRP A 92 9.17 19.79 9.34
C TRP A 92 9.88 20.04 8.00
N ILE A 93 10.00 18.99 7.19
CA ILE A 93 10.81 18.99 5.97
C ILE A 93 9.88 18.73 4.80
N LYS A 94 9.88 19.58 3.77
CA LYS A 94 9.14 19.33 2.54
C LYS A 94 9.63 18.01 1.91
N HIS A 95 8.71 17.23 1.33
CA HIS A 95 9.07 16.00 0.62
C HIS A 95 9.45 16.33 -0.85
N PRO A 96 10.48 15.66 -1.43
CA PRO A 96 11.35 14.67 -0.79
C PRO A 96 12.51 15.32 -0.02
N ALA A 97 12.94 14.70 1.08
CA ALA A 97 13.91 15.28 2.02
C ALA A 97 15.28 15.61 1.37
N GLN A 98 15.74 14.81 0.40
CA GLN A 98 17.06 14.96 -0.22
C GLN A 98 17.25 16.26 -1.00
N ILE A 99 16.19 16.96 -1.38
CA ILE A 99 16.23 18.27 -2.02
C ILE A 99 15.54 19.36 -1.17
N ASN A 100 15.39 19.13 0.14
CA ASN A 100 14.75 20.06 1.06
C ASN A 100 15.47 20.08 2.41
N LEU A 101 16.79 20.26 2.38
CA LEU A 101 17.66 20.24 3.57
C LEU A 101 17.69 21.57 4.32
N HIS A 102 17.12 22.66 3.75
CA HIS A 102 17.08 23.98 4.37
C HIS A 102 16.38 23.94 5.73
N GLY A 103 16.97 24.59 6.74
CA GLY A 103 16.42 24.63 8.10
C GLY A 103 16.81 23.46 9.00
N LEU A 104 17.49 22.44 8.48
CA LEU A 104 18.12 21.40 9.28
C LEU A 104 19.42 21.90 9.93
N PRO A 105 19.94 21.22 10.99
CA PRO A 105 21.20 21.60 11.64
C PRO A 105 22.34 21.73 10.63
N ALA A 106 23.08 22.85 10.68
CA ALA A 106 24.09 23.18 9.69
C ALA A 106 25.20 22.11 9.56
N GLU A 107 25.60 21.50 10.67
CA GLU A 107 26.60 20.42 10.68
C GLU A 107 26.11 19.19 9.92
N LEU A 108 24.83 18.81 10.11
CA LEU A 108 24.21 17.71 9.39
C LEU A 108 24.15 18.01 7.88
N VAL A 109 23.65 19.21 7.51
CA VAL A 109 23.54 19.62 6.11
C VAL A 109 24.90 19.63 5.43
N THR A 110 25.93 20.22 6.09
CA THR A 110 27.30 20.26 5.55
C THR A 110 27.84 18.87 5.27
N LYS A 111 27.66 17.92 6.23
CA LYS A 111 28.13 16.55 6.06
C LYS A 111 27.41 15.85 4.90
N ILE A 112 26.07 16.00 4.82
CA ILE A 112 25.26 15.46 3.72
C ILE A 112 25.76 16.01 2.36
N LEU A 113 25.95 17.33 2.24
CA LEU A 113 26.40 17.96 0.99
C LEU A 113 27.77 17.43 0.55
N LEU A 114 28.73 17.31 1.48
CA LEU A 114 30.05 16.75 1.17
C LEU A 114 29.95 15.32 0.64
N GLU A 115 29.15 14.48 1.30
CA GLU A 115 28.95 13.10 0.86
C GLU A 115 28.24 13.01 -0.51
N PHE A 116 27.28 13.90 -0.81
CA PHE A 116 26.66 13.97 -2.16
C PHE A 116 27.68 14.35 -3.23
N VAL A 117 28.63 15.28 -2.94
CA VAL A 117 29.73 15.60 -3.85
C VAL A 117 30.61 14.38 -4.08
N ASP A 118 30.95 13.64 -3.01
CA ASP A 118 31.77 12.43 -3.14
C ASP A 118 31.05 11.36 -3.98
N VAL A 119 29.73 11.17 -3.77
CA VAL A 119 28.91 10.28 -4.59
C VAL A 119 28.93 10.70 -6.07
N ALA A 120 28.74 11.99 -6.34
CA ALA A 120 28.69 12.54 -7.71
C ALA A 120 30.07 12.46 -8.45
N ARG A 121 31.17 12.44 -7.70
CA ARG A 121 32.53 12.33 -8.25
C ARG A 121 33.02 10.89 -8.45
N ARG A 122 32.28 9.90 -8.01
CA ARG A 122 32.67 8.49 -8.17
C ARG A 122 32.77 8.12 -9.64
N THR A 123 33.88 7.57 -10.04
CA THR A 123 34.13 7.04 -11.39
C THR A 123 33.64 5.59 -11.52
N GLU A 124 33.58 4.87 -10.42
CA GLU A 124 33.12 3.48 -10.37
C GLU A 124 31.79 3.38 -9.62
N THR A 125 30.87 2.58 -10.14
CA THR A 125 29.62 2.27 -9.44
C THR A 125 29.89 1.21 -8.38
N PRO A 126 29.66 1.47 -7.08
CA PRO A 126 29.82 0.46 -6.05
C PRO A 126 28.91 -0.76 -6.31
N ALA A 127 29.35 -1.94 -5.89
CA ALA A 127 28.52 -3.14 -5.93
C ALA A 127 27.29 -2.95 -5.02
N VAL A 128 26.12 -3.20 -5.56
CA VAL A 128 24.84 -3.09 -4.85
C VAL A 128 24.28 -4.50 -4.63
N ARG A 129 24.34 -5.00 -3.41
CA ARG A 129 23.86 -6.33 -3.02
C ARG A 129 22.47 -6.29 -2.37
N ASN A 130 22.11 -5.12 -1.80
CA ASN A 130 20.89 -4.91 -1.04
C ASN A 130 20.50 -3.42 -1.06
N TYR A 131 19.38 -3.10 -0.42
CA TYR A 131 18.86 -1.72 -0.39
C TYR A 131 19.74 -0.76 0.41
N GLU A 132 20.45 -1.21 1.45
CA GLU A 132 21.41 -0.36 2.17
C GLU A 132 22.58 0.07 1.27
N ASP A 133 23.18 -0.86 0.53
CA ASP A 133 24.23 -0.56 -0.44
C ASP A 133 23.73 0.48 -1.46
N TRP A 134 22.50 0.30 -1.94
CA TRP A 134 21.86 1.20 -2.90
C TRP A 134 21.67 2.62 -2.33
N LEU A 135 21.18 2.73 -1.09
CA LEU A 135 20.99 4.03 -0.41
C LEU A 135 22.31 4.77 -0.22
N ARG A 136 23.33 4.08 0.28
CA ARG A 136 24.68 4.65 0.49
C ARG A 136 25.35 5.05 -0.83
N ALA A 137 25.16 4.25 -1.87
CA ALA A 137 25.66 4.55 -3.20
C ALA A 137 24.96 5.75 -3.84
N SER A 138 23.69 5.99 -3.50
CA SER A 138 22.84 7.04 -4.09
C SER A 138 22.92 8.37 -3.37
N PHE A 139 23.03 8.37 -2.03
CA PHE A 139 22.83 9.57 -1.20
C PHE A 139 23.98 9.86 -0.23
N GLY A 140 24.98 9.00 -0.14
CA GLY A 140 25.99 9.04 0.92
C GLY A 140 25.50 8.42 2.23
N ASN A 141 26.42 8.24 3.18
CA ASN A 141 26.12 7.53 4.41
C ASN A 141 25.20 8.33 5.33
N THR A 142 25.50 9.60 5.53
CA THR A 142 24.80 10.44 6.51
C THR A 142 23.32 10.61 6.15
N PHE A 143 23.00 10.93 4.89
CA PHE A 143 21.60 11.04 4.47
C PHE A 143 20.89 9.69 4.55
N ALA A 144 21.53 8.62 4.06
CA ALA A 144 20.98 7.26 4.08
C ALA A 144 20.61 6.81 5.50
N GLU A 145 21.51 7.00 6.46
CA GLU A 145 21.31 6.61 7.87
C GLU A 145 20.28 7.49 8.59
N THR A 146 20.27 8.81 8.28
CA THR A 146 19.40 9.76 8.99
C THR A 146 17.92 9.59 8.61
N PHE A 147 17.62 9.32 7.32
CA PHE A 147 16.25 9.35 6.81
C PHE A 147 15.76 8.01 6.27
N PRO A 148 16.16 7.55 5.07
CA PRO A 148 15.51 6.38 4.46
C PRO A 148 15.76 5.07 5.21
N MET A 149 16.91 4.86 5.84
CA MET A 149 17.15 3.64 6.62
C MET A 149 16.34 3.61 7.91
N GLU A 150 16.17 4.74 8.60
CA GLU A 150 15.29 4.87 9.76
C GLU A 150 13.83 4.59 9.37
N TYR A 151 13.37 5.18 8.26
CA TYR A 151 12.03 4.93 7.73
C TYR A 151 11.83 3.46 7.35
N THR A 152 12.84 2.85 6.75
CA THR A 152 12.80 1.43 6.35
C THR A 152 12.54 0.51 7.55
N VAL A 153 13.25 0.73 8.67
CA VAL A 153 13.04 -0.07 9.88
C VAL A 153 11.64 0.11 10.46
N LYS A 154 11.06 1.31 10.34
CA LYS A 154 9.68 1.58 10.78
C LYS A 154 8.64 0.97 9.85
N TYR A 155 8.83 1.10 8.55
CA TYR A 155 7.86 0.74 7.51
C TYR A 155 7.91 -0.74 7.10
N HIS A 156 9.13 -1.27 6.87
CA HIS A 156 9.34 -2.66 6.48
C HIS A 156 9.65 -3.57 7.68
N THR A 157 9.75 -3.01 8.89
CA THR A 157 10.00 -3.74 10.13
C THR A 157 11.32 -4.52 10.17
N THR A 158 12.17 -4.36 9.15
CA THR A 158 13.51 -4.94 9.03
C THR A 158 14.50 -3.89 8.50
N THR A 159 15.79 -4.20 8.50
CA THR A 159 16.84 -3.27 8.06
C THR A 159 16.93 -3.20 6.54
N ALA A 160 17.45 -2.10 6.00
CA ALA A 160 17.71 -1.95 4.58
C ALA A 160 18.71 -2.99 4.03
N ALA A 161 19.63 -3.49 4.87
CA ALA A 161 20.56 -4.56 4.51
C ALA A 161 19.85 -5.89 4.20
N ASN A 162 18.67 -6.12 4.74
CA ASN A 162 17.86 -7.31 4.50
C ASN A 162 16.88 -7.17 3.31
N LEU A 163 16.84 -6.06 2.63
CA LEU A 163 15.94 -5.83 1.49
C LEU A 163 16.71 -5.88 0.17
N ASN A 164 16.07 -6.47 -0.86
CA ASN A 164 16.56 -6.37 -2.24
C ASN A 164 16.24 -5.00 -2.86
N THR A 165 16.57 -4.80 -4.11
CA THR A 165 16.39 -3.52 -4.82
C THR A 165 15.36 -3.56 -5.95
N ASP A 166 14.72 -4.70 -6.21
CA ASP A 166 13.86 -4.90 -7.39
C ASP A 166 12.59 -4.06 -7.36
N TRP A 167 12.15 -3.66 -6.17
CA TRP A 167 10.93 -2.90 -5.94
C TRP A 167 11.09 -1.37 -6.03
N ILE A 168 12.32 -0.86 -6.06
CA ILE A 168 12.60 0.59 -5.92
C ILE A 168 11.94 1.39 -7.05
N GLY A 169 12.25 1.07 -8.30
CA GLY A 169 11.70 1.75 -9.48
C GLY A 169 11.76 3.29 -9.36
N PRO A 170 10.70 4.02 -9.76
CA PRO A 170 10.64 5.48 -9.69
C PRO A 170 10.34 6.05 -8.29
N ARG A 171 10.15 5.21 -7.27
CA ARG A 171 9.70 5.64 -5.93
C ARG A 171 10.73 6.45 -5.17
N LEU A 172 11.99 6.22 -5.45
CA LEU A 172 13.09 6.94 -4.81
C LEU A 172 13.76 7.88 -5.82
N TYR A 173 13.46 9.16 -5.67
CA TYR A 173 14.04 10.21 -6.51
C TYR A 173 15.54 10.35 -6.25
N ARG A 174 16.35 10.19 -7.29
CA ARG A 174 17.78 10.50 -7.29
C ARG A 174 17.98 11.90 -7.82
N PRO A 175 18.28 12.88 -6.95
CA PRO A 175 18.41 14.26 -7.37
C PRO A 175 19.73 14.51 -8.10
N LYS A 176 19.76 15.56 -8.92
CA LYS A 176 21.01 16.14 -9.39
C LYS A 176 21.66 16.91 -8.24
N LEU A 177 22.98 17.04 -8.29
CA LEU A 177 23.74 17.72 -7.23
C LEU A 177 23.27 19.17 -7.03
N GLU A 178 22.96 19.88 -8.12
CA GLU A 178 22.45 21.25 -8.09
C GLU A 178 21.14 21.38 -7.32
N GLU A 179 20.24 20.39 -7.44
CA GLU A 179 18.96 20.37 -6.72
C GLU A 179 19.18 20.20 -5.22
N VAL A 180 20.15 19.35 -4.82
CA VAL A 180 20.51 19.14 -3.41
C VAL A 180 21.06 20.43 -2.80
N PHE A 181 21.97 21.11 -3.50
CA PHE A 181 22.53 22.39 -3.04
C PHE A 181 21.46 23.48 -2.99
N ALA A 182 20.64 23.62 -4.02
CA ALA A 182 19.57 24.60 -4.05
C ALA A 182 18.59 24.38 -2.86
N GLY A 183 18.20 23.12 -2.60
CA GLY A 183 17.30 22.76 -1.50
C GLY A 183 17.94 22.83 -0.11
N ALA A 184 19.27 22.95 -0.01
CA ALA A 184 19.96 23.24 1.24
C ALA A 184 20.05 24.75 1.52
N LEU A 185 20.18 25.58 0.47
CA LEU A 185 20.36 27.03 0.56
C LEU A 185 19.04 27.80 0.62
N HIS A 186 17.97 27.26 0.03
CA HIS A 186 16.66 27.92 -0.08
C HIS A 186 15.52 27.03 0.42
N PRO A 187 14.48 27.62 1.06
CA PRO A 187 13.34 26.87 1.58
C PRO A 187 12.36 26.40 0.48
N LYS A 188 12.63 26.73 -0.77
CA LYS A 188 11.78 26.36 -1.91
C LYS A 188 12.52 25.37 -2.80
N SER A 189 11.92 24.20 -2.99
CA SER A 189 12.23 23.28 -4.09
C SER A 189 11.01 23.15 -4.98
N ASP A 190 11.20 22.65 -6.18
CA ASP A 190 10.10 22.22 -7.03
C ASP A 190 9.32 21.08 -6.35
N ASP A 191 8.03 20.92 -6.71
CA ASP A 191 7.23 19.80 -6.24
C ASP A 191 7.60 18.56 -7.04
N VAL A 192 8.61 17.84 -6.55
CA VAL A 192 9.06 16.57 -7.13
C VAL A 192 8.42 15.43 -6.37
N HIS A 193 7.37 14.88 -6.94
CA HIS A 193 6.72 13.69 -6.43
C HIS A 193 6.40 12.75 -7.60
N TYR A 194 6.54 11.43 -7.40
CA TYR A 194 6.23 10.44 -8.45
C TYR A 194 4.73 10.42 -8.81
N ILE A 195 3.86 10.96 -7.94
CA ILE A 195 2.46 11.23 -8.21
C ILE A 195 2.33 12.70 -8.61
N SER A 196 2.01 12.97 -9.88
CA SER A 196 1.82 14.33 -10.40
C SER A 196 0.44 14.92 -10.05
N GLY A 197 -0.56 14.07 -9.89
CA GLY A 197 -1.93 14.39 -9.49
C GLY A 197 -2.68 13.12 -9.14
N PHE A 198 -3.75 13.25 -8.37
CA PHE A 198 -4.62 12.13 -8.03
C PHE A 198 -6.09 12.54 -8.05
N ARG A 199 -6.97 11.53 -8.15
CA ARG A 199 -8.41 11.67 -7.99
C ARG A 199 -8.89 10.87 -6.79
N TYR A 200 -9.92 11.40 -6.13
CA TYR A 200 -10.57 10.72 -4.99
C TYR A 200 -12.08 10.99 -5.05
N PRO A 201 -12.96 10.01 -4.78
CA PRO A 201 -14.41 10.20 -4.84
C PRO A 201 -14.88 11.28 -3.89
N ASN A 202 -15.87 12.08 -4.31
CA ASN A 202 -16.46 13.10 -3.45
C ASN A 202 -17.14 12.49 -2.22
N HIS A 203 -17.75 11.31 -2.34
CA HIS A 203 -18.49 10.62 -1.29
C HIS A 203 -18.21 9.11 -1.32
N GLY A 204 -18.37 8.45 -0.17
CA GLY A 204 -18.29 6.99 -0.03
C GLY A 204 -16.88 6.42 -0.03
N GLY A 205 -15.87 7.28 0.17
CA GLY A 205 -14.48 6.88 0.23
C GLY A 205 -13.97 6.28 -1.10
N PHE A 206 -12.79 5.68 -1.08
CA PHE A 206 -12.18 5.08 -2.27
C PHE A 206 -13.02 3.92 -2.84
N ALA A 207 -13.76 3.18 -1.98
CA ALA A 207 -14.63 2.07 -2.37
C ALA A 207 -15.75 2.47 -3.33
N ALA A 208 -16.09 3.77 -3.42
CA ALA A 208 -17.09 4.26 -4.37
C ALA A 208 -16.73 3.92 -5.83
N TYR A 209 -15.44 3.90 -6.17
CA TYR A 209 -14.97 3.47 -7.49
C TYR A 209 -15.34 2.03 -7.84
N LEU A 210 -15.53 1.15 -6.85
CA LEU A 210 -15.77 -0.27 -7.07
C LEU A 210 -17.26 -0.64 -7.14
N GLN A 211 -18.15 0.21 -6.62
CA GLN A 211 -19.58 -0.11 -6.52
C GLN A 211 -20.23 -0.49 -7.86
N PRO A 212 -19.97 0.19 -9.00
CA PRO A 212 -20.58 -0.18 -10.27
C PRO A 212 -20.15 -1.55 -10.79
N PHE A 213 -18.96 -2.03 -10.45
CA PHE A 213 -18.50 -3.37 -10.86
C PHE A 213 -19.31 -4.52 -10.27
N ARG A 214 -20.11 -4.28 -9.22
CA ARG A 214 -21.04 -5.29 -8.69
C ARG A 214 -22.01 -5.83 -9.75
N LYS A 215 -22.27 -5.08 -10.82
CA LYS A 215 -23.22 -5.44 -11.87
C LYS A 215 -22.66 -6.44 -12.89
N ILE A 216 -21.34 -6.57 -12.99
CA ILE A 216 -20.67 -7.38 -14.03
C ILE A 216 -20.35 -8.80 -13.58
N ALA A 217 -20.54 -9.13 -12.33
CA ALA A 217 -20.25 -10.44 -11.74
C ALA A 217 -21.38 -10.93 -10.82
N ASP A 218 -21.40 -12.22 -10.53
CA ASP A 218 -22.19 -12.78 -9.43
C ASP A 218 -21.31 -12.84 -8.17
N ILE A 219 -21.61 -12.01 -7.15
CA ILE A 219 -20.75 -11.84 -5.98
C ILE A 219 -21.32 -12.61 -4.80
N LYS A 220 -20.51 -13.49 -4.22
CA LYS A 220 -20.78 -14.31 -3.04
C LYS A 220 -19.90 -13.84 -1.87
N LEU A 221 -20.44 -12.96 -1.05
CA LEU A 221 -19.83 -12.49 0.19
C LEU A 221 -19.98 -13.53 1.31
N GLY A 222 -19.11 -13.48 2.34
CA GLY A 222 -19.09 -14.49 3.40
C GLY A 222 -18.67 -15.89 2.95
N HIS A 223 -18.02 -15.99 1.78
CA HIS A 223 -17.57 -17.27 1.20
C HIS A 223 -16.04 -17.37 1.28
N GLN A 224 -15.52 -17.62 2.49
CA GLN A 224 -14.10 -17.87 2.71
C GLN A 224 -13.71 -19.22 2.12
N VAL A 225 -12.86 -19.22 1.08
CA VAL A 225 -12.23 -20.44 0.54
C VAL A 225 -11.29 -21.01 1.60
N VAL A 226 -11.35 -22.31 1.82
CA VAL A 226 -10.51 -23.03 2.78
C VAL A 226 -9.76 -24.19 2.14
N ARG A 227 -10.20 -24.67 0.96
CA ARG A 227 -9.55 -25.74 0.22
C ARG A 227 -9.85 -25.62 -1.28
N ILE A 228 -8.85 -25.87 -2.11
CA ILE A 228 -8.95 -25.88 -3.56
C ILE A 228 -8.52 -27.27 -4.07
N ASP A 229 -9.49 -28.05 -4.54
CA ASP A 229 -9.23 -29.28 -5.27
C ASP A 229 -8.99 -28.93 -6.74
N HIS A 230 -7.73 -28.76 -7.10
CA HIS A 230 -7.34 -28.34 -8.46
C HIS A 230 -7.54 -29.44 -9.50
N LYS A 231 -7.58 -30.74 -9.10
CA LYS A 231 -7.78 -31.88 -10.00
C LYS A 231 -9.25 -32.04 -10.37
N GLU A 232 -10.13 -32.02 -9.36
CA GLU A 232 -11.58 -32.09 -9.54
C GLU A 232 -12.18 -30.71 -9.88
N ARG A 233 -11.38 -29.63 -9.80
CA ARG A 233 -11.79 -28.24 -10.05
C ARG A 233 -12.97 -27.82 -9.16
N VAL A 234 -12.82 -27.99 -7.85
CA VAL A 234 -13.82 -27.63 -6.84
C VAL A 234 -13.23 -26.74 -5.78
N LEU A 235 -13.91 -25.64 -5.49
CA LEU A 235 -13.65 -24.77 -4.34
C LEU A 235 -14.48 -25.24 -3.15
N HIS A 236 -13.90 -25.29 -1.97
CA HIS A 236 -14.60 -25.58 -0.72
C HIS A 236 -14.53 -24.36 0.20
N PHE A 237 -15.67 -24.03 0.80
CA PHE A 237 -15.79 -22.84 1.64
C PHE A 237 -15.98 -23.20 3.10
N LYS A 238 -15.57 -22.29 3.99
CA LYS A 238 -15.67 -22.44 5.45
C LYS A 238 -17.12 -22.68 5.94
N ASN A 239 -18.11 -22.17 5.21
CA ASN A 239 -19.53 -22.37 5.50
C ASN A 239 -20.06 -23.76 5.11
N GLY A 240 -19.21 -24.67 4.67
CA GLY A 240 -19.55 -26.05 4.27
C GLY A 240 -20.05 -26.19 2.83
N SER A 241 -20.24 -25.10 2.09
CA SER A 241 -20.60 -25.14 0.67
C SER A 241 -19.40 -25.43 -0.21
N SER A 242 -19.67 -25.80 -1.47
CA SER A 242 -18.66 -25.99 -2.50
C SER A 242 -19.13 -25.45 -3.85
N ALA A 243 -18.19 -25.12 -4.74
CA ALA A 243 -18.49 -24.64 -6.08
C ALA A 243 -17.51 -25.22 -7.10
N PRO A 244 -18.02 -25.84 -8.18
CA PRO A 244 -17.19 -26.28 -9.29
C PRO A 244 -16.79 -25.08 -10.16
N TYR A 245 -15.59 -25.13 -10.76
CA TYR A 245 -15.09 -24.11 -11.69
C TYR A 245 -14.45 -24.75 -12.93
N ASP A 246 -14.40 -24.00 -14.02
CA ASP A 246 -13.65 -24.37 -15.22
C ASP A 246 -12.32 -23.62 -15.29
N GLY A 247 -12.25 -22.44 -14.68
CA GLY A 247 -11.03 -21.65 -14.47
C GLY A 247 -11.14 -20.81 -13.20
N VAL A 248 -10.01 -20.57 -12.54
CA VAL A 248 -9.94 -19.78 -11.30
C VAL A 248 -8.83 -18.76 -11.36
N VAL A 249 -9.12 -17.52 -10.90
CA VAL A 249 -8.14 -16.45 -10.68
C VAL A 249 -8.23 -16.03 -9.22
N SER A 250 -7.09 -15.94 -8.53
CA SER A 250 -7.02 -15.60 -7.11
C SER A 250 -6.25 -14.30 -6.87
N SER A 251 -6.80 -13.44 -6.03
CA SER A 251 -6.10 -12.29 -5.43
C SER A 251 -5.74 -12.51 -3.95
N ILE A 252 -5.94 -13.73 -3.45
CA ILE A 252 -5.57 -14.13 -2.08
C ILE A 252 -4.05 -14.06 -1.94
N PRO A 253 -3.51 -13.56 -0.80
CA PRO A 253 -2.08 -13.57 -0.54
C PRO A 253 -1.45 -14.97 -0.69
N LEU A 254 -0.31 -15.06 -1.36
CA LEU A 254 0.35 -16.35 -1.65
C LEU A 254 0.59 -17.22 -0.41
N PRO A 255 1.02 -16.68 0.76
CA PRO A 255 1.19 -17.48 1.98
C PRO A 255 -0.10 -18.13 2.48
N GLU A 256 -1.26 -17.57 2.17
CA GLU A 256 -2.57 -18.14 2.53
C GLU A 256 -3.12 -19.03 1.41
N LEU A 257 -2.92 -18.66 0.15
CA LEU A 257 -3.45 -19.40 -0.99
C LEU A 257 -2.83 -20.79 -1.10
N VAL A 258 -1.49 -20.88 -1.03
CA VAL A 258 -0.77 -22.13 -1.28
C VAL A 258 -1.18 -23.27 -0.34
N PRO A 259 -1.33 -23.05 1.00
CA PRO A 259 -1.78 -24.11 1.91
C PRO A 259 -3.22 -24.60 1.65
N MET A 260 -4.04 -23.84 0.92
CA MET A 260 -5.41 -24.24 0.58
C MET A 260 -5.44 -25.22 -0.61
N ILE A 261 -4.35 -25.35 -1.38
CA ILE A 261 -4.32 -26.13 -2.61
C ILE A 261 -3.95 -27.60 -2.28
N ASP A 262 -4.82 -28.52 -2.61
CA ASP A 262 -4.59 -29.95 -2.39
C ASP A 262 -3.33 -30.43 -3.10
N GLY A 263 -2.48 -31.15 -2.35
CA GLY A 263 -1.28 -31.75 -2.89
C GLY A 263 -0.14 -30.76 -3.18
N ALA A 264 -0.18 -29.53 -2.62
CA ALA A 264 0.93 -28.61 -2.72
C ALA A 264 2.23 -29.23 -2.17
N PRO A 265 3.33 -29.23 -2.95
CA PRO A 265 4.61 -29.80 -2.53
C PRO A 265 5.20 -29.10 -1.30
N ARG A 266 5.96 -29.84 -0.51
CA ARG A 266 6.52 -29.29 0.75
C ARG A 266 7.44 -28.09 0.53
N ASP A 267 8.26 -28.10 -0.49
CA ASP A 267 9.16 -27.01 -0.86
C ASP A 267 8.41 -25.74 -1.28
N VAL A 268 7.24 -25.88 -1.94
CA VAL A 268 6.35 -24.78 -2.30
C VAL A 268 5.65 -24.20 -1.06
N LEU A 269 5.19 -25.07 -0.14
CA LEU A 269 4.64 -24.63 1.16
C LEU A 269 5.67 -23.85 1.97
N ASP A 270 6.90 -24.35 2.04
CA ASP A 270 8.01 -23.70 2.74
C ASP A 270 8.43 -22.39 2.05
N ALA A 271 8.34 -22.31 0.71
CA ALA A 271 8.57 -21.07 -0.04
C ALA A 271 7.48 -20.02 0.27
N ALA A 272 6.20 -20.41 0.23
CA ALA A 272 5.09 -19.53 0.57
C ALA A 272 5.21 -18.98 2.01
N ALA A 273 5.63 -19.83 2.96
CA ALA A 273 5.82 -19.44 4.36
C ALA A 273 6.99 -18.44 4.57
N ARG A 274 7.96 -18.39 3.65
CA ARG A 274 9.05 -17.41 3.69
C ARG A 274 8.67 -16.03 3.16
N LEU A 275 7.61 -15.92 2.39
CA LEU A 275 7.14 -14.66 1.84
C LEU A 275 6.65 -13.73 2.96
N ALA A 276 7.31 -12.59 3.11
CA ALA A 276 7.05 -11.66 4.19
C ALA A 276 6.20 -10.47 3.73
N CYS A 277 5.29 -10.06 4.60
CA CYS A 277 4.47 -8.86 4.43
C CYS A 277 4.47 -8.05 5.72
N SER A 278 4.41 -6.73 5.63
CA SER A 278 4.11 -5.92 6.80
C SER A 278 2.61 -5.97 7.11
N GLU A 279 2.31 -5.93 8.40
CA GLU A 279 0.99 -5.72 8.95
C GLU A 279 0.90 -4.26 9.40
N VAL A 280 -0.29 -3.69 9.44
CA VAL A 280 -0.45 -2.32 9.93
C VAL A 280 -1.63 -2.22 10.88
N VAL A 281 -1.43 -1.56 12.01
CA VAL A 281 -2.52 -1.00 12.80
C VAL A 281 -2.74 0.43 12.35
N ILE A 282 -3.93 0.70 11.84
CA ILE A 282 -4.36 2.04 11.44
C ILE A 282 -5.21 2.63 12.56
N VAL A 283 -4.74 3.73 13.12
CA VAL A 283 -5.51 4.53 14.08
C VAL A 283 -6.15 5.70 13.34
N SER A 284 -7.48 5.70 13.29
CA SER A 284 -8.30 6.76 12.69
C SER A 284 -8.83 7.68 13.77
N LEU A 285 -8.57 8.98 13.61
CA LEU A 285 -8.96 10.02 14.57
C LEU A 285 -9.76 11.11 13.87
N GLY A 286 -10.87 11.53 14.48
CA GLY A 286 -11.64 12.73 14.11
C GLY A 286 -11.41 13.84 15.12
N ILE A 287 -11.08 15.04 14.65
CA ILE A 287 -10.66 16.17 15.48
C ILE A 287 -11.61 17.35 15.24
N ASP A 288 -11.87 18.14 16.27
CA ASP A 288 -12.81 19.27 16.27
C ASP A 288 -12.31 20.53 15.52
N ARG A 289 -11.26 20.42 14.73
CA ARG A 289 -10.74 21.44 13.81
C ARG A 289 -10.16 20.84 12.55
N ALA A 290 -10.15 21.58 11.45
CA ALA A 290 -9.64 21.12 10.15
C ALA A 290 -8.17 21.50 9.89
N ASP A 291 -7.63 22.51 10.59
CA ASP A 291 -6.25 23.01 10.42
C ASP A 291 -5.21 22.12 11.13
N LEU A 292 -5.08 20.85 10.73
CA LEU A 292 -4.18 19.88 11.33
C LEU A 292 -2.79 19.91 10.67
N ILE A 293 -2.62 19.21 9.57
CA ILE A 293 -1.39 19.19 8.74
C ILE A 293 -1.80 19.57 7.33
N ASP A 294 -1.12 20.57 6.72
CA ASP A 294 -1.34 20.93 5.32
C ASP A 294 -0.57 19.99 4.36
N ALA A 295 -0.80 18.69 4.53
CA ALA A 295 -0.26 17.66 3.66
C ALA A 295 -1.22 16.46 3.64
N HIS A 296 -1.35 15.82 2.48
CA HIS A 296 -2.15 14.59 2.33
C HIS A 296 -1.54 13.42 3.09
N TRP A 297 -0.20 13.39 3.22
CA TRP A 297 0.53 12.44 4.06
C TRP A 297 1.87 13.01 4.53
N THR A 298 2.28 12.55 5.71
CA THR A 298 3.53 12.94 6.38
C THR A 298 4.29 11.70 6.81
N TYR A 299 5.59 11.66 6.54
CA TYR A 299 6.50 10.58 6.92
C TYR A 299 7.28 10.96 8.17
N PHE A 300 7.36 10.06 9.15
CA PHE A 300 8.04 10.27 10.43
C PHE A 300 9.26 9.35 10.55
N TYR A 301 10.45 9.95 10.61
CA TYR A 301 11.71 9.20 10.61
C TYR A 301 12.15 8.74 12.00
N ASP A 302 11.79 9.45 13.06
CA ASP A 302 12.27 9.19 14.42
C ASP A 302 11.77 7.84 14.95
N ARG A 303 12.68 7.00 15.49
CA ARG A 303 12.35 5.68 16.04
C ARG A 303 11.52 5.74 17.31
N ASP A 304 11.65 6.80 18.08
CA ASP A 304 10.94 7.04 19.34
C ASP A 304 9.52 7.59 19.12
N ILE A 305 9.13 7.90 17.87
CA ILE A 305 7.75 8.15 17.46
C ILE A 305 7.09 6.81 17.13
N PHE A 306 5.97 6.53 17.80
CA PHE A 306 5.29 5.25 17.75
C PHE A 306 4.81 4.86 16.34
N PHE A 307 4.42 5.82 15.52
CA PHE A 307 3.88 5.62 14.17
C PHE A 307 4.89 6.00 13.07
N THR A 308 4.59 5.58 11.84
CA THR A 308 5.47 5.73 10.68
C THR A 308 4.98 6.80 9.71
N ARG A 309 3.66 6.85 9.46
CA ARG A 309 3.04 7.79 8.51
C ARG A 309 1.70 8.28 9.05
N VAL A 310 1.37 9.52 8.73
CA VAL A 310 0.07 10.12 9.01
C VAL A 310 -0.53 10.60 7.70
N SER A 311 -1.78 10.28 7.46
CA SER A 311 -2.58 10.79 6.34
C SER A 311 -3.74 11.65 6.85
N THR A 312 -4.23 12.54 6.00
CA THR A 312 -5.28 13.51 6.30
C THR A 312 -6.48 13.32 5.38
N PRO A 313 -7.39 12.36 5.66
CA PRO A 313 -8.49 12.00 4.75
C PRO A 313 -9.44 13.15 4.38
N HIS A 314 -9.61 14.17 5.25
CA HIS A 314 -10.41 15.34 4.96
C HIS A 314 -9.82 16.24 3.85
N LEU A 315 -8.51 16.13 3.55
CA LEU A 315 -7.89 16.82 2.41
C LEU A 315 -8.07 16.05 1.10
N GLN A 316 -8.38 14.75 1.16
CA GLN A 316 -8.74 13.94 -0.02
C GLN A 316 -10.16 14.25 -0.46
N SER A 317 -11.10 14.27 0.49
CA SER A 317 -12.46 14.78 0.29
C SER A 317 -12.97 15.48 1.56
N PRO A 318 -13.49 16.71 1.45
CA PRO A 318 -14.07 17.41 2.60
C PRO A 318 -15.33 16.70 3.15
N ASN A 319 -15.93 15.80 2.36
CA ASN A 319 -17.09 15.02 2.77
C ASN A 319 -16.73 13.78 3.60
N ASN A 320 -15.45 13.51 3.83
CA ASN A 320 -15.00 12.43 4.71
C ASN A 320 -15.12 12.77 6.20
N VAL A 321 -15.50 14.01 6.53
CA VAL A 321 -15.61 14.50 7.92
C VAL A 321 -16.82 15.40 8.10
N PRO A 322 -17.34 15.58 9.33
CA PRO A 322 -18.33 16.58 9.65
C PRO A 322 -17.79 18.00 9.36
N PRO A 323 -18.67 18.98 9.04
CA PRO A 323 -18.26 20.35 8.78
C PRO A 323 -17.41 20.95 9.91
N GLY A 324 -16.30 21.58 9.55
CA GLY A 324 -15.35 22.21 10.49
C GLY A 324 -14.40 21.27 11.21
N CYS A 325 -14.54 19.96 11.00
CA CYS A 325 -13.68 18.94 11.57
C CYS A 325 -12.54 18.54 10.63
N GLY A 326 -11.51 17.91 11.18
CA GLY A 326 -10.42 17.26 10.46
C GLY A 326 -10.27 15.80 10.85
N SER A 327 -9.51 15.06 10.08
CA SER A 327 -9.26 13.65 10.36
C SER A 327 -7.80 13.28 10.12
N LEU A 328 -7.33 12.30 10.89
CA LEU A 328 -6.00 11.71 10.74
C LEU A 328 -6.15 10.20 10.64
N GLN A 329 -5.41 9.58 9.72
CA GLN A 329 -5.15 8.14 9.72
C GLN A 329 -3.67 7.91 9.97
N VAL A 330 -3.35 7.18 11.02
CA VAL A 330 -2.01 7.01 11.55
C VAL A 330 -1.60 5.55 11.46
N GLU A 331 -0.49 5.27 10.81
CA GLU A 331 -0.04 3.92 10.49
C GLU A 331 1.09 3.46 11.41
N CYS A 332 0.86 2.34 12.12
CA CYS A 332 1.82 1.66 12.98
C CYS A 332 2.11 0.29 12.38
N TYR A 333 3.33 0.07 11.85
CA TYR A 333 3.68 -1.13 11.11
C TYR A 333 4.28 -2.23 11.98
N TYR A 334 3.89 -3.46 11.68
CA TYR A 334 4.33 -4.71 12.27
C TYR A 334 4.59 -5.74 11.16
N SER A 335 5.08 -6.91 11.50
CA SER A 335 5.13 -8.07 10.61
C SER A 335 5.31 -9.35 11.43
N SER A 336 4.66 -10.42 11.04
CA SER A 336 4.80 -11.72 11.70
C SER A 336 6.24 -12.25 11.68
N LYS A 337 7.03 -11.91 10.65
CA LYS A 337 8.41 -12.38 10.48
C LYS A 337 9.45 -11.55 11.26
N TYR A 338 9.29 -10.21 11.38
CA TYR A 338 10.36 -9.34 11.88
C TYR A 338 9.98 -8.50 13.09
N ARG A 339 8.71 -8.13 13.25
CA ARG A 339 8.19 -7.35 14.37
C ARG A 339 6.73 -7.73 14.63
N PRO A 340 6.47 -8.86 15.30
CA PRO A 340 5.09 -9.30 15.58
C PRO A 340 4.29 -8.25 16.35
N LEU A 341 2.99 -8.16 16.04
CA LEU A 341 2.06 -7.33 16.80
C LEU A 341 1.85 -7.96 18.19
N ASP A 342 2.27 -7.25 19.23
CA ASP A 342 2.29 -7.71 20.62
C ASP A 342 1.17 -7.15 21.50
N ARG A 343 0.21 -6.43 20.87
CA ARG A 343 -0.88 -5.73 21.55
C ARG A 343 -2.15 -5.72 20.72
N ARG A 344 -3.28 -5.38 21.33
CA ARG A 344 -4.51 -5.15 20.60
C ARG A 344 -4.43 -3.86 19.79
N PRO A 345 -5.14 -3.76 18.65
CA PRO A 345 -5.13 -2.53 17.84
C PRO A 345 -5.53 -1.28 18.63
N GLU A 346 -6.51 -1.39 19.53
CA GLU A 346 -7.00 -0.27 20.35
C GLU A 346 -5.93 0.27 21.30
N ASP A 347 -4.99 -0.57 21.74
CA ASP A 347 -3.90 -0.17 22.63
C ASP A 347 -2.87 0.74 21.93
N CYS A 348 -2.96 0.90 20.60
CA CYS A 348 -2.17 1.85 19.83
C CYS A 348 -2.72 3.29 19.87
N ILE A 349 -3.98 3.49 20.26
CA ILE A 349 -4.66 4.80 20.17
C ILE A 349 -3.98 5.85 21.04
N GLU A 350 -3.80 5.57 22.32
CA GLU A 350 -3.24 6.55 23.27
C GLU A 350 -1.76 6.88 23.00
N PRO A 351 -0.87 5.91 22.69
CA PRO A 351 0.49 6.22 22.23
C PRO A 351 0.53 7.09 20.96
N VAL A 352 -0.36 6.85 20.00
CA VAL A 352 -0.48 7.66 18.79
C VAL A 352 -0.89 9.09 19.13
N ILE A 353 -1.92 9.30 19.97
CA ILE A 353 -2.36 10.63 20.39
C ILE A 353 -1.25 11.38 21.12
N ALA A 354 -0.54 10.70 22.04
CA ALA A 354 0.56 11.29 22.77
C ALA A 354 1.69 11.78 21.84
N ASP A 355 2.07 10.97 20.85
CA ASP A 355 3.12 11.35 19.92
C ASP A 355 2.65 12.42 18.90
N LEU A 356 1.39 12.42 18.47
CA LEU A 356 0.83 13.50 17.66
C LEU A 356 0.89 14.86 18.40
N LYS A 357 0.65 14.87 19.71
CA LYS A 357 0.83 16.06 20.55
C LYS A 357 2.30 16.44 20.66
N ARG A 358 3.17 15.48 20.96
CA ARG A 358 4.64 15.70 21.04
C ARG A 358 5.22 16.29 19.75
N CYS A 359 4.69 15.88 18.58
CA CYS A 359 5.09 16.40 17.28
C CYS A 359 4.41 17.74 16.91
N GLY A 360 3.50 18.25 17.73
CA GLY A 360 2.78 19.49 17.49
C GLY A 360 1.67 19.38 16.43
N VAL A 361 1.26 18.16 16.04
CA VAL A 361 0.12 17.91 15.15
C VAL A 361 -1.20 18.17 15.89
N LEU A 362 -1.30 17.66 17.11
CA LEU A 362 -2.40 17.93 18.01
C LEU A 362 -1.98 18.93 19.09
N ARG A 363 -2.87 19.84 19.42
CA ARG A 363 -2.75 20.78 20.55
C ARG A 363 -3.35 20.15 21.81
N GLU A 364 -2.94 20.60 22.97
CA GLU A 364 -3.54 20.14 24.25
C GLU A 364 -5.05 20.45 24.34
N THR A 365 -5.49 21.50 23.65
CA THR A 365 -6.90 21.94 23.63
C THR A 365 -7.77 21.19 22.62
N ASP A 366 -7.17 20.40 21.72
CA ASP A 366 -7.93 19.69 20.68
C ASP A 366 -8.77 18.57 21.30
N ARG A 367 -10.01 18.43 20.82
CA ARG A 367 -10.90 17.34 21.23
C ARG A 367 -10.91 16.26 20.17
N VAL A 368 -10.62 15.06 20.58
CA VAL A 368 -10.79 13.86 19.76
C VAL A 368 -12.25 13.44 19.79
N LEU A 369 -12.98 13.73 18.72
CA LEU A 369 -14.42 13.45 18.60
C LEU A 369 -14.70 12.02 18.14
N PHE A 370 -13.77 11.42 17.41
CA PHE A 370 -13.85 10.05 16.91
C PHE A 370 -12.50 9.37 17.06
N ARG A 371 -12.51 8.08 17.43
CA ARG A 371 -11.32 7.23 17.48
C ARG A 371 -11.68 5.79 17.10
N HIS A 372 -10.86 5.18 16.29
CA HIS A 372 -10.99 3.79 15.88
C HIS A 372 -9.61 3.23 15.57
N ALA A 373 -9.39 1.95 15.84
CA ALA A 373 -8.17 1.25 15.45
C ALA A 373 -8.52 -0.04 14.71
N MET A 374 -7.81 -0.32 13.63
CA MET A 374 -8.02 -1.49 12.78
C MET A 374 -6.67 -2.17 12.51
N HIS A 375 -6.63 -3.50 12.62
CA HIS A 375 -5.48 -4.30 12.19
C HIS A 375 -5.71 -4.82 10.78
N ILE A 376 -4.72 -4.59 9.91
CA ILE A 376 -4.69 -5.08 8.53
C ILE A 376 -3.50 -6.02 8.40
N PRO A 377 -3.74 -7.34 8.17
CA PRO A 377 -2.68 -8.35 8.21
C PRO A 377 -1.76 -8.33 6.99
N TYR A 378 -2.17 -7.69 5.91
CA TYR A 378 -1.37 -7.56 4.68
C TYR A 378 -1.34 -6.09 4.24
N ALA A 379 -0.31 -5.34 4.63
CA ALA A 379 -0.19 -3.92 4.27
C ALA A 379 0.77 -3.71 3.10
N ASN A 380 2.01 -4.19 3.20
CA ASN A 380 2.99 -4.07 2.12
C ASN A 380 3.87 -5.31 2.05
N VAL A 381 4.21 -5.74 0.84
CA VAL A 381 5.21 -6.79 0.62
C VAL A 381 6.57 -6.33 1.18
N ILE A 382 7.22 -7.19 1.94
CA ILE A 382 8.59 -6.99 2.39
C ILE A 382 9.49 -7.74 1.41
N PHE A 383 10.20 -6.98 0.60
CA PHE A 383 11.10 -7.52 -0.42
C PHE A 383 12.45 -7.88 0.19
N ASP A 384 12.44 -8.80 1.14
CA ASP A 384 13.68 -9.33 1.71
C ASP A 384 14.49 -10.16 0.70
N LEU A 385 15.70 -10.56 1.08
CA LEU A 385 16.60 -11.27 0.20
C LEU A 385 16.10 -12.68 -0.18
N GLU A 386 15.12 -13.22 0.53
CA GLU A 386 14.49 -14.52 0.24
C GLU A 386 13.29 -14.43 -0.71
N THR A 387 12.72 -13.22 -0.90
CA THR A 387 11.43 -13.01 -1.60
C THR A 387 11.47 -13.49 -3.05
N ALA A 388 12.47 -13.08 -3.83
CA ALA A 388 12.48 -13.36 -5.27
C ALA A 388 12.50 -14.88 -5.60
N PRO A 389 13.40 -15.70 -5.02
CA PRO A 389 13.38 -17.14 -5.27
C PRO A 389 12.14 -17.84 -4.72
N ALA A 390 11.62 -17.40 -3.57
CA ALA A 390 10.41 -17.97 -2.97
C ALA A 390 9.18 -17.70 -3.84
N ALA A 391 8.99 -16.46 -4.29
CA ALA A 391 7.87 -16.09 -5.16
C ALA A 391 7.93 -16.82 -6.51
N ALA A 392 9.12 -16.95 -7.10
CA ALA A 392 9.30 -17.69 -8.37
C ALA A 392 8.87 -19.16 -8.26
N LEU A 393 9.23 -19.84 -7.15
CA LEU A 393 8.84 -21.23 -6.91
C LEU A 393 7.32 -21.37 -6.74
N VAL A 394 6.69 -20.48 -5.97
CA VAL A 394 5.24 -20.45 -5.77
C VAL A 394 4.50 -20.19 -7.08
N HIS A 395 4.93 -19.19 -7.86
CA HIS A 395 4.32 -18.87 -9.15
C HIS A 395 4.46 -20.02 -10.17
N GLY A 396 5.61 -20.70 -10.18
CA GLY A 396 5.82 -21.93 -10.98
C GLY A 396 4.75 -22.97 -10.68
N PHE A 397 4.59 -23.32 -9.41
CA PHE A 397 3.57 -24.26 -8.96
C PHE A 397 2.14 -23.83 -9.34
N LEU A 398 1.75 -22.58 -9.11
CA LEU A 398 0.42 -22.09 -9.47
C LEU A 398 0.14 -22.19 -10.97
N ASN A 399 1.14 -21.90 -11.81
CA ASN A 399 1.03 -22.09 -13.26
C ASN A 399 0.84 -23.57 -13.63
N ASP A 400 1.59 -24.48 -13.00
CA ASP A 400 1.53 -25.93 -13.27
C ASP A 400 0.15 -26.52 -12.92
N VAL A 401 -0.47 -26.03 -11.82
CA VAL A 401 -1.81 -26.49 -11.42
C VAL A 401 -2.95 -25.69 -12.05
N GLY A 402 -2.64 -24.71 -12.91
CA GLY A 402 -3.63 -23.94 -13.66
C GLY A 402 -4.45 -22.95 -12.83
N ILE A 403 -3.90 -22.46 -11.72
CA ILE A 403 -4.51 -21.41 -10.89
C ILE A 403 -3.94 -20.05 -11.27
N GLY A 404 -4.77 -19.18 -11.83
CA GLY A 404 -4.41 -17.79 -12.09
C GLY A 404 -4.25 -17.00 -10.79
N TYR A 405 -3.30 -16.07 -10.76
CA TYR A 405 -3.05 -15.18 -9.61
C TYR A 405 -2.91 -13.74 -10.08
N CYS A 406 -3.27 -12.79 -9.22
CA CYS A 406 -3.25 -11.37 -9.57
C CYS A 406 -3.20 -10.45 -8.34
N GLY A 407 -2.90 -9.18 -8.61
CA GLY A 407 -2.85 -8.13 -7.59
C GLY A 407 -1.58 -8.16 -6.75
N ARG A 408 -1.43 -7.18 -5.86
CA ARG A 408 -0.22 -6.99 -5.06
C ARG A 408 0.28 -8.27 -4.39
N TYR A 409 -0.63 -9.07 -3.84
CA TYR A 409 -0.30 -10.25 -3.03
C TYR A 409 -0.37 -11.57 -3.81
N GLY A 410 -0.98 -11.57 -5.00
CA GLY A 410 -0.89 -12.68 -5.96
C GLY A 410 0.37 -12.57 -6.81
N ASP A 411 0.67 -11.40 -7.35
CA ASP A 411 1.92 -11.14 -8.10
C ASP A 411 3.14 -11.02 -7.16
N TRP A 412 2.90 -10.86 -5.87
CA TRP A 412 3.90 -10.56 -4.84
C TRP A 412 4.79 -9.38 -5.25
N ALA A 413 4.14 -8.28 -5.66
CA ALA A 413 4.78 -7.14 -6.29
C ALA A 413 4.36 -5.82 -5.62
N TYR A 414 5.23 -4.78 -5.72
CA TYR A 414 4.92 -3.44 -5.20
C TYR A 414 4.15 -2.64 -6.25
N ILE A 415 2.88 -2.98 -6.44
CA ILE A 415 1.99 -2.36 -7.42
C ILE A 415 0.90 -1.53 -6.73
N TRP A 416 0.39 -0.50 -7.44
CA TRP A 416 -0.69 0.36 -6.99
C TRP A 416 -2.07 -0.18 -7.39
N THR A 417 -3.12 0.53 -7.02
CA THR A 417 -4.50 0.10 -7.24
C THR A 417 -4.86 -0.09 -8.70
N ASP A 418 -4.46 0.83 -9.58
CA ASP A 418 -4.63 0.75 -11.03
C ASP A 418 -3.86 -0.43 -11.64
N GLN A 419 -2.61 -0.60 -11.23
CA GLN A 419 -1.78 -1.73 -11.64
C GLN A 419 -2.35 -3.06 -11.14
N SER A 420 -2.93 -3.08 -9.93
CA SER A 420 -3.62 -4.26 -9.42
C SER A 420 -4.86 -4.61 -10.26
N PHE A 421 -5.61 -3.60 -10.71
CA PHE A 421 -6.73 -3.81 -11.62
C PHE A 421 -6.27 -4.42 -12.95
N VAL A 422 -5.23 -3.87 -13.57
CA VAL A 422 -4.64 -4.37 -14.82
C VAL A 422 -4.05 -5.77 -14.64
N SER A 423 -3.43 -6.06 -13.49
CA SER A 423 -2.94 -7.40 -13.15
C SER A 423 -4.08 -8.43 -13.18
N GLY A 424 -5.25 -8.08 -12.61
CA GLY A 424 -6.44 -8.93 -12.67
C GLY A 424 -6.92 -9.19 -14.10
N GLU A 425 -6.98 -8.15 -14.94
CA GLU A 425 -7.32 -8.29 -16.35
C GLU A 425 -6.35 -9.26 -17.07
N ASN A 426 -5.05 -9.06 -16.86
CA ASN A 426 -4.02 -9.89 -17.49
C ASN A 426 -4.09 -11.36 -17.04
N ALA A 427 -4.32 -11.61 -15.76
CA ALA A 427 -4.47 -12.96 -15.22
C ALA A 427 -5.65 -13.70 -15.86
N LEU A 428 -6.77 -13.02 -16.04
CA LEU A 428 -7.92 -13.62 -16.73
C LEU A 428 -7.65 -13.85 -18.22
N HIS A 429 -7.06 -12.90 -18.92
CA HIS A 429 -6.70 -13.07 -20.34
C HIS A 429 -5.78 -14.28 -20.54
N LYS A 430 -4.75 -14.43 -19.67
CA LYS A 430 -3.86 -15.60 -19.69
C LYS A 430 -4.62 -16.91 -19.46
N LEU A 431 -5.55 -16.93 -18.50
CA LEU A 431 -6.39 -18.10 -18.22
C LEU A 431 -7.25 -18.48 -19.42
N LEU A 432 -7.87 -17.51 -20.12
CA LEU A 432 -8.72 -17.77 -21.26
C LEU A 432 -7.94 -18.21 -22.48
N ALA A 433 -6.71 -17.73 -22.69
CA ALA A 433 -5.84 -18.10 -23.79
C ALA A 433 -5.22 -19.50 -23.65
N GLY A 434 -5.02 -19.98 -22.43
CA GLY A 434 -4.46 -21.30 -22.13
C GLY A 434 -5.50 -22.42 -21.98
N SER A 435 -6.78 -22.13 -22.19
CA SER A 435 -7.90 -23.06 -21.92
C SER A 435 -8.65 -23.51 -23.21
#